data_075deed40d2c6b0e74ecec988c4ff1dd
#
_entry.id   075deed40d2c6b0e74ecec988c4ff1dd
#
_cell.length_a   1.000
_cell.length_b   1.000
_cell.length_c   1.000
_cell.angle_alpha   90.00
_cell.angle_beta   90.00
_cell.angle_gamma   90.00
#
_symmetry.space_group_name_H-M   'P 1'
#
loop_
_entity.id
_entity.type
_entity.pdbx_description
1 polymer ?
#
loop_
_entity_poly.entity_id
_entity_poly.type
_entity_poly.pdbx_seq_one_letter_code
_entity_poly.pdbx_strand_id
1 'polypeptide(L)'
;MFKTETAASARPTPKAELTERKILDAALDMFRTKGFEETTMRDVAAAAGVATGAAYYYYPSKDAIVLAFYQRSCGEMQPRIDDAVAGATGGLDERLGALIQVKLDYFAPYRGVLRALLKNGADPAHPLSPFAPNNQSIRDTDIAWFRKIVADSGIRAPKDLGPHLPELLWMFQMGVIYFWVTDDSPGQGRTARLLALGSRIVTTLLKIAGLPLTRPLRKIVIELIETIKTN
;
A
#
# COMPACT_ATOMS: atom_id res chain seq x y z
N MET A 1 31.71 -30.15 -20.70
CA MET A 1 31.40 -28.78 -21.15
C MET A 1 29.89 -28.69 -21.33
N PHE A 2 29.16 -28.40 -20.23
CA PHE A 2 27.72 -28.32 -20.23
C PHE A 2 27.33 -26.83 -20.35
N LYS A 3 26.69 -26.49 -21.47
CA LYS A 3 26.09 -25.19 -21.69
C LYS A 3 24.83 -25.07 -20.79
N THR A 4 24.90 -24.21 -19.79
CA THR A 4 23.72 -23.72 -19.05
C THR A 4 23.05 -22.68 -19.94
N GLU A 5 22.04 -23.06 -20.71
CA GLU A 5 21.13 -22.14 -21.35
C GLU A 5 20.25 -21.50 -20.25
N THR A 6 20.50 -20.23 -20.01
CA THR A 6 19.61 -19.37 -19.20
C THR A 6 18.31 -19.24 -19.99
N ALA A 7 17.26 -19.92 -19.53
CA ALA A 7 15.92 -19.77 -20.10
C ALA A 7 15.47 -18.33 -19.90
N ALA A 8 15.51 -17.55 -20.98
CA ALA A 8 14.87 -16.25 -21.04
C ALA A 8 13.38 -16.47 -20.77
N SER A 9 12.86 -15.86 -19.71
CA SER A 9 11.45 -15.85 -19.35
C SER A 9 10.65 -15.34 -20.55
N ALA A 10 10.01 -16.24 -21.28
CA ALA A 10 9.12 -15.90 -22.38
C ALA A 10 7.95 -15.08 -21.80
N ARG A 11 7.61 -13.96 -22.45
CA ARG A 11 6.42 -13.15 -22.06
C ARG A 11 5.21 -14.08 -22.04
N PRO A 12 4.35 -13.98 -20.99
CA PRO A 12 3.15 -14.80 -20.91
C PRO A 12 2.29 -14.58 -22.16
N THR A 13 1.66 -15.66 -22.63
CA THR A 13 0.74 -15.54 -23.78
C THR A 13 -0.53 -14.79 -23.35
N PRO A 14 -1.25 -14.10 -24.26
CA PRO A 14 -2.50 -13.42 -23.94
C PRO A 14 -3.54 -14.31 -23.26
N LYS A 15 -3.55 -15.61 -23.58
CA LYS A 15 -4.41 -16.62 -22.94
C LYS A 15 -3.98 -16.87 -21.49
N ALA A 16 -2.67 -16.92 -21.23
CA ALA A 16 -2.14 -17.09 -19.87
C ALA A 16 -2.48 -15.91 -18.98
N GLU A 17 -2.27 -14.68 -19.47
CA GLU A 17 -2.63 -13.45 -18.75
C GLU A 17 -4.13 -13.36 -18.45
N LEU A 18 -4.99 -13.77 -19.40
CA LEU A 18 -6.43 -13.81 -19.19
C LEU A 18 -6.82 -14.81 -18.10
N THR A 19 -6.17 -15.99 -18.08
CA THR A 19 -6.41 -17.04 -17.08
C THR A 19 -5.97 -16.56 -15.69
N GLU A 20 -4.77 -15.98 -15.60
CA GLU A 20 -4.23 -15.41 -14.37
C GLU A 20 -5.18 -14.35 -13.78
N ARG A 21 -5.65 -13.42 -14.63
CA ARG A 21 -6.62 -12.39 -14.22
C ARG A 21 -7.93 -12.98 -13.72
N LYS A 22 -8.48 -13.98 -14.42
CA LYS A 22 -9.71 -14.68 -13.99
C LYS A 22 -9.55 -15.31 -12.61
N ILE A 23 -8.42 -15.94 -12.34
CA ILE A 23 -8.15 -16.55 -11.03
C ILE A 23 -8.08 -15.48 -9.94
N LEU A 24 -7.37 -14.38 -10.20
CA LEU A 24 -7.27 -13.27 -9.28
C LEU A 24 -8.66 -12.66 -8.96
N ASP A 25 -9.46 -12.37 -9.99
CA ASP A 25 -10.79 -11.77 -9.80
C ASP A 25 -11.73 -12.71 -9.03
N ALA A 26 -11.75 -14.01 -9.37
CA ALA A 26 -12.52 -15.01 -8.65
C ALA A 26 -12.10 -15.14 -7.18
N ALA A 27 -10.79 -15.09 -6.91
CA ALA A 27 -10.28 -15.13 -5.54
C ALA A 27 -10.71 -13.91 -4.73
N LEU A 28 -10.62 -12.71 -5.30
CA LEU A 28 -11.03 -11.47 -4.63
C LEU A 28 -12.54 -11.47 -4.31
N ASP A 29 -13.37 -11.97 -5.22
CA ASP A 29 -14.79 -12.15 -4.97
C ASP A 29 -15.07 -13.16 -3.85
N MET A 30 -14.34 -14.29 -3.84
CA MET A 30 -14.45 -15.28 -2.77
C MET A 30 -13.97 -14.71 -1.41
N PHE A 31 -12.87 -13.97 -1.39
CA PHE A 31 -12.38 -13.35 -0.16
C PHE A 31 -13.38 -12.33 0.40
N ARG A 32 -14.06 -11.60 -0.47
CA ARG A 32 -15.07 -10.61 -0.08
C ARG A 32 -16.36 -11.25 0.42
N THR A 33 -16.81 -12.35 -0.19
CA THR A 33 -18.13 -12.96 0.08
C THR A 33 -18.06 -14.05 1.14
N LYS A 34 -17.04 -14.91 1.09
CA LYS A 34 -16.83 -16.04 2.01
C LYS A 34 -15.86 -15.70 3.14
N GLY A 35 -14.97 -14.75 2.92
CA GLY A 35 -13.87 -14.40 3.82
C GLY A 35 -12.54 -15.04 3.39
N PHE A 36 -11.43 -14.37 3.76
CA PHE A 36 -10.09 -14.82 3.39
C PHE A 36 -9.73 -16.17 4.02
N GLU A 37 -9.99 -16.36 5.32
CA GLU A 37 -9.63 -17.58 6.06
C GLU A 37 -10.41 -18.79 5.52
N GLU A 38 -11.71 -18.64 5.31
CA GLU A 38 -12.63 -19.70 4.90
C GLU A 38 -12.50 -20.09 3.42
N THR A 39 -11.83 -19.28 2.62
CA THR A 39 -11.63 -19.54 1.18
C THR A 39 -10.43 -20.46 0.97
N THR A 40 -10.62 -21.52 0.18
CA THR A 40 -9.55 -22.43 -0.24
C THR A 40 -9.13 -22.19 -1.70
N MET A 41 -7.93 -22.63 -2.07
CA MET A 41 -7.49 -22.58 -3.48
C MET A 41 -8.38 -23.43 -4.41
N ARG A 42 -9.06 -24.45 -3.87
CA ARG A 42 -10.05 -25.24 -4.61
C ARG A 42 -11.31 -24.42 -4.90
N ASP A 43 -11.79 -23.65 -3.94
CA ASP A 43 -12.93 -22.74 -4.13
C ASP A 43 -12.60 -21.68 -5.20
N VAL A 44 -11.41 -21.11 -5.14
CA VAL A 44 -10.91 -20.14 -6.15
C VAL A 44 -10.88 -20.76 -7.54
N ALA A 45 -10.33 -21.97 -7.68
CA ALA A 45 -10.25 -22.65 -8.96
C ALA A 45 -11.64 -22.93 -9.53
N ALA A 46 -12.56 -23.41 -8.70
CA ALA A 46 -13.95 -23.66 -9.09
C ALA A 46 -14.65 -22.37 -9.55
N ALA A 47 -14.51 -21.28 -8.79
CA ALA A 47 -15.09 -19.98 -9.12
C ALA A 47 -14.50 -19.38 -10.41
N ALA A 48 -13.19 -19.60 -10.66
CA ALA A 48 -12.52 -19.17 -11.89
C ALA A 48 -12.80 -20.07 -13.11
N GLY A 49 -13.46 -21.24 -12.92
CA GLY A 49 -13.71 -22.20 -13.98
C GLY A 49 -12.44 -22.87 -14.50
N VAL A 50 -11.45 -23.12 -13.63
CA VAL A 50 -10.18 -23.76 -13.97
C VAL A 50 -9.93 -25.00 -13.10
N ALA A 51 -9.03 -25.89 -13.55
CA ALA A 51 -8.57 -26.98 -12.72
C ALA A 51 -7.77 -26.45 -11.51
N THR A 52 -7.89 -27.13 -10.36
CA THR A 52 -7.16 -26.72 -9.13
C THR A 52 -5.64 -26.63 -9.36
N GLY A 53 -5.06 -27.56 -10.13
CA GLY A 53 -3.64 -27.52 -10.49
C GLY A 53 -3.26 -26.26 -11.29
N ALA A 54 -4.17 -25.76 -12.14
CA ALA A 54 -3.94 -24.51 -12.87
C ALA A 54 -3.95 -23.30 -11.92
N ALA A 55 -4.85 -23.25 -10.93
CA ALA A 55 -4.84 -22.18 -9.95
C ALA A 55 -3.52 -22.15 -9.15
N TYR A 56 -2.99 -23.29 -8.73
CA TYR A 56 -1.70 -23.39 -8.05
C TYR A 56 -0.50 -23.06 -8.95
N TYR A 57 -0.61 -23.30 -10.25
CA TYR A 57 0.43 -22.92 -11.20
C TYR A 57 0.61 -21.40 -11.28
N TYR A 58 -0.49 -20.64 -11.29
CA TYR A 58 -0.44 -19.17 -11.32
C TYR A 58 -0.18 -18.56 -9.94
N TYR A 59 -0.80 -19.10 -8.90
CA TYR A 59 -0.69 -18.60 -7.53
C TYR A 59 -0.45 -19.76 -6.57
N PRO A 60 0.75 -19.91 -6.04
CA PRO A 60 1.09 -21.03 -5.15
C PRO A 60 0.36 -21.00 -3.80
N SER A 61 -0.22 -19.86 -3.44
CA SER A 61 -0.97 -19.70 -2.18
C SER A 61 -1.97 -18.56 -2.27
N LYS A 62 -2.88 -18.45 -1.29
CA LYS A 62 -3.77 -17.30 -1.12
C LYS A 62 -2.97 -16.01 -0.90
N ASP A 63 -1.85 -16.09 -0.21
CA ASP A 63 -0.98 -14.94 0.03
C ASP A 63 -0.39 -14.41 -1.28
N ALA A 64 0.01 -15.29 -2.19
CA ALA A 64 0.47 -14.89 -3.52
C ALA A 64 -0.61 -14.15 -4.31
N ILE A 65 -1.87 -14.54 -4.17
CA ILE A 65 -3.03 -13.84 -4.76
C ILE A 65 -3.17 -12.43 -4.16
N VAL A 66 -3.05 -12.30 -2.83
CA VAL A 66 -3.12 -10.99 -2.16
C VAL A 66 -1.99 -10.07 -2.61
N LEU A 67 -0.77 -10.58 -2.75
CA LEU A 67 0.36 -9.79 -3.25
C LEU A 67 0.15 -9.34 -4.70
N ALA A 68 -0.37 -10.22 -5.56
CA ALA A 68 -0.75 -9.86 -6.94
C ALA A 68 -1.85 -8.79 -6.96
N PHE A 69 -2.82 -8.86 -6.05
CA PHE A 69 -3.83 -7.81 -5.89
C PHE A 69 -3.19 -6.48 -5.48
N TYR A 70 -2.27 -6.44 -4.52
CA TYR A 70 -1.58 -5.22 -4.15
C TYR A 70 -0.77 -4.63 -5.31
N GLN A 71 -0.08 -5.47 -6.10
CA GLN A 71 0.63 -5.00 -7.30
C GLN A 71 -0.32 -4.41 -8.34
N ARG A 72 -1.44 -5.09 -8.62
CA ARG A 72 -2.47 -4.61 -9.55
C ARG A 72 -3.07 -3.29 -9.07
N SER A 73 -3.37 -3.18 -7.79
CA SER A 73 -3.97 -1.99 -7.20
C SER A 73 -3.11 -0.73 -7.39
N CYS A 74 -1.80 -0.84 -7.37
CA CYS A 74 -0.90 0.29 -7.63
C CYS A 74 -1.15 0.88 -9.03
N GLY A 75 -1.23 0.04 -10.06
CA GLY A 75 -1.51 0.48 -11.43
C GLY A 75 -2.91 1.06 -11.61
N GLU A 76 -3.92 0.44 -10.98
CA GLU A 76 -5.32 0.89 -11.09
C GLU A 76 -5.60 2.18 -10.30
N MET A 77 -4.89 2.42 -9.20
CA MET A 77 -5.03 3.64 -8.40
C MET A 77 -4.26 4.83 -8.98
N GLN A 78 -3.18 4.60 -9.75
CA GLN A 78 -2.30 5.67 -10.24
C GLN A 78 -3.06 6.81 -10.92
N PRO A 79 -3.92 6.59 -11.95
CA PRO A 79 -4.63 7.69 -12.59
C PRO A 79 -5.59 8.41 -11.63
N ARG A 80 -6.25 7.69 -10.74
CA ARG A 80 -7.16 8.29 -9.75
C ARG A 80 -6.43 9.17 -8.74
N ILE A 81 -5.23 8.73 -8.32
CA ILE A 81 -4.37 9.51 -7.42
C ILE A 81 -3.87 10.76 -8.13
N ASP A 82 -3.41 10.64 -9.39
CA ASP A 82 -2.94 11.78 -10.17
C ASP A 82 -4.05 12.83 -10.33
N ASP A 83 -5.27 12.42 -10.67
CA ASP A 83 -6.42 13.31 -10.81
C ASP A 83 -6.80 13.98 -9.48
N ALA A 84 -6.88 13.20 -8.39
CA ALA A 84 -7.27 13.72 -7.08
C ALA A 84 -6.22 14.71 -6.53
N VAL A 85 -4.93 14.40 -6.71
CA VAL A 85 -3.82 15.28 -6.28
C VAL A 85 -3.74 16.53 -7.14
N ALA A 86 -4.00 16.44 -8.45
CA ALA A 86 -4.05 17.60 -9.33
C ALA A 86 -5.23 18.52 -9.00
N GLY A 87 -6.37 17.96 -8.61
CA GLY A 87 -7.54 18.70 -8.15
C GLY A 87 -7.39 19.37 -6.76
N ALA A 88 -6.43 18.94 -5.97
CA ALA A 88 -6.13 19.54 -4.67
C ALA A 88 -5.38 20.87 -4.86
N THR A 89 -6.06 21.97 -4.62
CA THR A 89 -5.53 23.34 -4.83
C THR A 89 -4.73 23.86 -3.66
N GLY A 90 -4.84 23.21 -2.50
CA GLY A 90 -4.13 23.58 -1.28
C GLY A 90 -2.73 23.01 -1.15
N GLY A 91 -2.21 23.04 0.10
CA GLY A 91 -0.87 22.59 0.43
C GLY A 91 -0.72 21.08 0.53
N LEU A 92 0.35 20.65 1.22
CA LEU A 92 0.64 19.23 1.44
C LEU A 92 -0.50 18.48 2.15
N ASP A 93 -1.19 19.10 3.09
CA ASP A 93 -2.29 18.51 3.84
C ASP A 93 -3.46 18.09 2.94
N GLU A 94 -3.88 18.93 1.99
CA GLU A 94 -4.94 18.58 1.05
C GLU A 94 -4.50 17.45 0.09
N ARG A 95 -3.30 17.55 -0.47
CA ARG A 95 -2.73 16.53 -1.38
C ARG A 95 -2.56 15.19 -0.68
N LEU A 96 -2.08 15.20 0.56
CA LEU A 96 -1.94 14.01 1.40
C LEU A 96 -3.30 13.38 1.70
N GLY A 97 -4.28 14.20 2.08
CA GLY A 97 -5.65 13.76 2.30
C GLY A 97 -6.27 13.15 1.05
N ALA A 98 -6.16 13.80 -0.10
CA ALA A 98 -6.67 13.33 -1.38
C ALA A 98 -6.05 11.98 -1.79
N LEU A 99 -4.72 11.84 -1.70
CA LEU A 99 -4.03 10.60 -2.02
C LEU A 99 -4.52 9.45 -1.14
N ILE A 100 -4.56 9.65 0.18
CA ILE A 100 -4.96 8.59 1.11
C ILE A 100 -6.45 8.25 0.92
N GLN A 101 -7.31 9.25 0.68
CA GLN A 101 -8.74 9.03 0.45
C GLN A 101 -8.98 8.13 -0.78
N VAL A 102 -8.30 8.37 -1.89
CA VAL A 102 -8.39 7.49 -3.09
C VAL A 102 -8.10 6.03 -2.74
N LYS A 103 -7.12 5.79 -1.89
CA LYS A 103 -6.76 4.42 -1.47
C LYS A 103 -7.83 3.81 -0.57
N LEU A 104 -8.37 4.58 0.39
CA LEU A 104 -9.45 4.09 1.25
C LEU A 104 -10.68 3.73 0.40
N ASP A 105 -11.04 4.56 -0.57
CA ASP A 105 -12.17 4.34 -1.47
C ASP A 105 -11.94 3.12 -2.37
N TYR A 106 -10.72 2.96 -2.92
CA TYR A 106 -10.36 1.80 -3.73
C TYR A 106 -10.46 0.49 -2.95
N PHE A 107 -9.96 0.47 -1.72
CA PHE A 107 -9.96 -0.71 -0.87
C PHE A 107 -11.25 -0.91 -0.08
N ALA A 108 -12.22 0.01 -0.11
CA ALA A 108 -13.46 -0.08 0.65
C ALA A 108 -14.22 -1.41 0.44
N PRO A 109 -14.36 -1.95 -0.80
CA PRO A 109 -15.00 -3.25 -1.02
C PRO A 109 -14.27 -4.43 -0.38
N TYR A 110 -12.98 -4.27 -0.09
CA TYR A 110 -12.08 -5.30 0.44
C TYR A 110 -11.72 -5.06 1.92
N ARG A 111 -12.39 -4.11 2.59
CA ARG A 111 -12.09 -3.73 3.98
C ARG A 111 -12.12 -4.93 4.94
N GLY A 112 -13.08 -5.84 4.78
CA GLY A 112 -13.18 -7.08 5.57
C GLY A 112 -11.98 -8.00 5.37
N VAL A 113 -11.49 -8.11 4.14
CA VAL A 113 -10.29 -8.88 3.79
C VAL A 113 -9.07 -8.25 4.45
N LEU A 114 -8.89 -6.93 4.31
CA LEU A 114 -7.77 -6.21 4.94
C LEU A 114 -7.80 -6.32 6.46
N ARG A 115 -8.98 -6.30 7.08
CA ARG A 115 -9.15 -6.51 8.52
C ARG A 115 -8.68 -7.91 8.96
N ALA A 116 -9.00 -8.95 8.18
CA ALA A 116 -8.51 -10.31 8.45
C ALA A 116 -6.99 -10.41 8.32
N LEU A 117 -6.40 -9.71 7.36
CA LEU A 117 -4.96 -9.71 7.10
C LEU A 117 -4.15 -8.87 8.11
N LEU A 118 -4.78 -7.98 8.87
CA LEU A 118 -4.10 -7.13 9.86
C LEU A 118 -3.27 -7.91 10.87
N LYS A 119 -3.74 -9.07 11.28
CA LYS A 119 -3.03 -9.93 12.25
C LYS A 119 -1.64 -10.32 11.76
N ASN A 120 -1.52 -10.52 10.45
CA ASN A 120 -0.29 -10.93 9.79
C ASN A 120 0.53 -9.71 9.30
N GLY A 121 -0.13 -8.59 9.02
CA GLY A 121 0.51 -7.39 8.48
C GLY A 121 1.48 -6.69 9.44
N ALA A 122 1.33 -6.88 10.74
CA ALA A 122 2.20 -6.27 11.74
C ALA A 122 3.56 -7.01 11.89
N ASP A 123 3.63 -8.29 11.53
CA ASP A 123 4.87 -9.08 11.58
C ASP A 123 5.69 -8.86 10.29
N PRO A 124 6.87 -8.22 10.35
CA PRO A 124 7.71 -8.03 9.16
C PRO A 124 8.19 -9.31 8.48
N ALA A 125 8.18 -10.45 9.19
CA ALA A 125 8.55 -11.75 8.63
C ALA A 125 7.40 -12.37 7.81
N HIS A 126 6.16 -11.91 8.00
CA HIS A 126 5.02 -12.45 7.25
C HIS A 126 5.03 -11.94 5.80
N PRO A 127 4.81 -12.82 4.79
CA PRO A 127 4.83 -12.42 3.36
C PRO A 127 3.88 -11.27 3.01
N LEU A 128 2.75 -11.14 3.69
CA LEU A 128 1.75 -10.10 3.44
C LEU A 128 2.03 -8.79 4.19
N SER A 129 3.07 -8.74 5.02
CA SER A 129 3.42 -7.51 5.72
C SER A 129 3.87 -6.43 4.73
N PRO A 130 3.35 -5.20 4.81
CA PRO A 130 3.87 -4.10 4.02
C PRO A 130 5.34 -3.77 4.33
N PHE A 131 5.85 -4.26 5.47
CA PHE A 131 7.22 -4.09 5.92
C PHE A 131 8.15 -5.24 5.49
N ALA A 132 7.61 -6.34 4.96
CA ALA A 132 8.40 -7.49 4.50
C ALA A 132 9.40 -7.08 3.41
N PRO A 133 10.64 -7.62 3.41
CA PRO A 133 11.65 -7.33 2.39
C PRO A 133 11.16 -7.64 0.97
N ASN A 134 10.43 -8.72 0.79
CA ASN A 134 9.90 -9.14 -0.53
C ASN A 134 8.84 -8.18 -1.09
N ASN A 135 8.26 -7.29 -0.27
CA ASN A 135 7.26 -6.31 -0.68
C ASN A 135 7.87 -4.92 -0.93
N GLN A 136 9.21 -4.83 -0.96
CA GLN A 136 9.91 -3.57 -1.16
C GLN A 136 9.49 -2.86 -2.45
N SER A 137 9.33 -3.56 -3.57
CA SER A 137 8.95 -2.93 -4.84
C SER A 137 7.56 -2.30 -4.80
N ILE A 138 6.60 -2.93 -4.10
CA ILE A 138 5.24 -2.40 -3.89
C ILE A 138 5.33 -1.16 -3.01
N ARG A 139 6.07 -1.26 -1.91
CA ARG A 139 6.31 -0.15 -0.98
C ARG A 139 7.00 1.03 -1.66
N ASP A 140 8.02 0.80 -2.47
CA ASP A 140 8.74 1.85 -3.19
C ASP A 140 7.85 2.58 -4.20
N THR A 141 6.97 1.85 -4.90
CA THR A 141 5.95 2.43 -5.78
C THR A 141 5.01 3.34 -4.96
N ASP A 142 4.58 2.87 -3.82
CA ASP A 142 3.69 3.62 -2.93
C ASP A 142 4.39 4.88 -2.37
N ILE A 143 5.63 4.77 -1.91
CA ILE A 143 6.44 5.89 -1.43
C ILE A 143 6.71 6.92 -2.55
N ALA A 144 6.80 6.50 -3.80
CA ALA A 144 6.99 7.42 -4.93
C ALA A 144 5.84 8.43 -5.08
N TRP A 145 4.61 8.05 -4.77
CA TRP A 145 3.47 8.99 -4.75
C TRP A 145 3.65 10.06 -3.68
N PHE A 146 4.12 9.70 -2.48
CA PHE A 146 4.41 10.68 -1.42
C PHE A 146 5.56 11.60 -1.81
N ARG A 147 6.59 11.09 -2.48
CA ARG A 147 7.68 11.93 -3.00
C ARG A 147 7.15 12.96 -3.99
N LYS A 148 6.24 12.57 -4.88
CA LYS A 148 5.61 13.47 -5.84
C LYS A 148 4.80 14.56 -5.15
N ILE A 149 3.89 14.22 -4.23
CA ILE A 149 3.07 15.24 -3.54
C ILE A 149 3.90 16.19 -2.67
N VAL A 150 5.00 15.73 -2.09
CA VAL A 150 5.94 16.61 -1.37
C VAL A 150 6.59 17.60 -2.32
N ALA A 151 7.08 17.13 -3.48
CA ALA A 151 7.69 18.00 -4.49
C ALA A 151 6.70 19.05 -5.02
N ASP A 152 5.47 18.63 -5.31
CA ASP A 152 4.41 19.46 -5.90
C ASP A 152 3.74 20.42 -4.90
N SER A 153 3.90 20.17 -3.57
CA SER A 153 3.25 20.97 -2.53
C SER A 153 3.94 22.31 -2.25
N GLY A 154 5.14 22.53 -2.76
CA GLY A 154 5.96 23.71 -2.46
C GLY A 154 6.46 23.79 -1.01
N ILE A 155 6.24 22.76 -0.19
CA ILE A 155 6.71 22.75 1.20
C ILE A 155 8.23 22.66 1.26
N ARG A 156 8.86 23.53 2.07
CA ARG A 156 10.31 23.53 2.28
C ARG A 156 10.64 22.66 3.49
N ALA A 157 10.81 21.36 3.28
CA ALA A 157 11.32 20.50 4.33
C ALA A 157 12.79 20.84 4.67
N PRO A 158 13.19 20.72 5.96
CA PRO A 158 14.60 20.82 6.34
C PRO A 158 15.44 19.82 5.54
N LYS A 159 16.67 20.22 5.14
CA LYS A 159 17.54 19.40 4.28
C LYS A 159 17.86 18.03 4.86
N ASP A 160 17.95 17.94 6.17
CA ASP A 160 18.21 16.72 6.94
C ASP A 160 16.98 15.79 7.01
N LEU A 161 15.76 16.34 7.05
CA LEU A 161 14.51 15.57 7.14
C LEU A 161 13.91 15.23 5.76
N GLY A 162 14.16 16.08 4.77
CA GLY A 162 13.58 15.96 3.42
C GLY A 162 13.69 14.57 2.79
N PRO A 163 14.86 13.90 2.82
CA PRO A 163 15.03 12.56 2.28
C PRO A 163 14.14 11.49 2.92
N HIS A 164 13.81 11.65 4.20
CA HIS A 164 13.00 10.69 4.97
C HIS A 164 11.50 10.98 4.91
N LEU A 165 11.12 12.17 4.46
CA LEU A 165 9.74 12.64 4.51
C LEU A 165 8.75 11.75 3.72
N PRO A 166 9.03 11.29 2.49
CA PRO A 166 8.10 10.42 1.77
C PRO A 166 7.78 9.12 2.52
N GLU A 167 8.77 8.53 3.16
CA GLU A 167 8.62 7.31 3.94
C GLU A 167 7.82 7.54 5.23
N LEU A 168 8.06 8.66 5.93
CA LEU A 168 7.26 9.05 7.10
C LEU A 168 5.81 9.29 6.74
N LEU A 169 5.51 9.89 5.59
CA LEU A 169 4.14 10.05 5.10
C LEU A 169 3.51 8.71 4.73
N TRP A 170 4.27 7.79 4.17
CA TRP A 170 3.82 6.43 3.93
C TRP A 170 3.50 5.72 5.26
N MET A 171 4.33 5.85 6.29
CA MET A 171 4.05 5.29 7.63
C MET A 171 2.78 5.91 8.23
N PHE A 172 2.58 7.23 8.08
CA PHE A 172 1.34 7.88 8.49
C PHE A 172 0.13 7.27 7.77
N GLN A 173 0.21 7.06 6.46
CA GLN A 173 -0.83 6.37 5.70
C GLN A 173 -1.10 4.97 6.26
N MET A 174 -0.07 4.18 6.58
CA MET A 174 -0.25 2.87 7.18
C MET A 174 -1.04 2.96 8.48
N GLY A 175 -0.72 3.92 9.35
CA GLY A 175 -1.49 4.20 10.57
C GLY A 175 -2.96 4.52 10.29
N VAL A 176 -3.24 5.35 9.28
CA VAL A 176 -4.62 5.66 8.86
C VAL A 176 -5.35 4.41 8.35
N ILE A 177 -4.71 3.57 7.51
CA ILE A 177 -5.31 2.33 7.00
C ILE A 177 -5.60 1.36 8.15
N TYR A 178 -4.67 1.17 9.09
CA TYR A 178 -4.87 0.33 10.28
C TYR A 178 -6.06 0.80 11.11
N PHE A 179 -6.18 2.11 11.34
CA PHE A 179 -7.33 2.67 12.02
C PHE A 179 -8.63 2.46 11.24
N TRP A 180 -8.59 2.75 9.93
CA TRP A 180 -9.76 2.65 9.05
C TRP A 180 -10.36 1.23 8.99
N VAL A 181 -9.55 0.18 8.92
CA VAL A 181 -10.06 -1.20 8.85
C VAL A 181 -10.77 -1.64 10.12
N THR A 182 -10.52 -0.96 11.25
CA THR A 182 -11.15 -1.22 12.55
C THR A 182 -12.21 -0.19 12.95
N ASP A 183 -12.39 0.89 12.16
CA ASP A 183 -13.33 1.96 12.45
C ASP A 183 -14.78 1.53 12.16
N ASP A 184 -15.53 1.21 13.19
CA ASP A 184 -16.95 0.82 13.11
C ASP A 184 -17.91 2.02 13.33
N SER A 185 -17.42 3.27 13.29
CA SER A 185 -18.27 4.45 13.38
C SER A 185 -19.11 4.64 12.11
N PRO A 186 -20.31 5.27 12.23
CA PRO A 186 -21.18 5.51 11.09
C PRO A 186 -20.45 6.24 9.95
N GLY A 187 -20.48 5.68 8.74
CA GLY A 187 -19.78 6.24 7.58
C GLY A 187 -18.27 6.38 7.74
N GLN A 188 -17.68 5.69 8.74
CA GLN A 188 -16.24 5.81 9.07
C GLN A 188 -15.82 7.26 9.39
N GLY A 189 -16.71 7.99 10.04
CA GLY A 189 -16.50 9.41 10.35
C GLY A 189 -15.28 9.69 11.23
N ARG A 190 -14.86 8.72 12.07
CA ARG A 190 -13.62 8.86 12.85
C ARG A 190 -12.39 8.83 11.97
N THR A 191 -12.37 7.95 10.96
CA THR A 191 -11.27 7.86 9.98
C THR A 191 -11.16 9.13 9.16
N ALA A 192 -12.29 9.65 8.65
CA ALA A 192 -12.32 10.92 7.92
C ALA A 192 -11.75 12.07 8.76
N ARG A 193 -12.13 12.13 10.04
CA ARG A 193 -11.61 13.14 10.97
C ARG A 193 -10.13 12.94 11.30
N LEU A 194 -9.69 11.69 11.51
CA LEU A 194 -8.28 11.35 11.71
C LEU A 194 -7.44 11.79 10.52
N LEU A 195 -7.88 11.48 9.29
CA LEU A 195 -7.18 11.86 8.07
C LEU A 195 -7.07 13.39 7.94
N ALA A 196 -8.18 14.10 8.10
CA ALA A 196 -8.20 15.56 7.98
C ALA A 196 -7.30 16.25 9.02
N LEU A 197 -7.44 15.88 10.30
CA LEU A 197 -6.65 16.49 11.37
C LEU A 197 -5.20 16.03 11.35
N GLY A 198 -4.94 14.74 11.08
CA GLY A 198 -3.60 14.17 10.99
C GLY A 198 -2.78 14.80 9.86
N SER A 199 -3.36 14.98 8.68
CA SER A 199 -2.68 15.66 7.56
C SER A 199 -2.31 17.11 7.91
N ARG A 200 -3.19 17.83 8.61
CA ARG A 200 -2.90 19.20 9.09
C ARG A 200 -1.81 19.22 10.16
N ILE A 201 -1.83 18.26 11.09
CA ILE A 201 -0.77 18.12 12.12
C ILE A 201 0.56 17.88 11.45
N VAL A 202 0.65 16.91 10.52
CA VAL A 202 1.88 16.60 9.78
C VAL A 202 2.43 17.86 9.08
N THR A 203 1.58 18.58 8.35
CA THR A 203 2.00 19.81 7.63
C THR A 203 2.44 20.90 8.61
N THR A 204 1.76 21.05 9.75
CA THR A 204 2.14 22.02 10.79
C THR A 204 3.49 21.66 11.42
N LEU A 205 3.70 20.38 11.76
CA LEU A 205 4.97 19.92 12.32
C LEU A 205 6.12 20.13 11.35
N LEU A 206 5.91 19.93 10.04
CA LEU A 206 6.94 20.20 9.02
C LEU A 206 7.30 21.67 8.93
N LYS A 207 6.32 22.59 9.01
CA LYS A 207 6.57 24.04 9.07
C LYS A 207 7.38 24.42 10.32
N ILE A 208 7.04 23.87 11.47
CA ILE A 208 7.76 24.09 12.73
C ILE A 208 9.17 23.48 12.65
N ALA A 209 9.31 22.28 12.08
CA ALA A 209 10.60 21.62 11.92
C ALA A 209 11.60 22.43 11.06
N GLY A 210 11.12 23.36 10.22
CA GLY A 210 11.96 24.30 9.48
C GLY A 210 12.64 25.35 10.34
N LEU A 211 12.21 25.57 11.59
CA LEU A 211 12.78 26.58 12.48
C LEU A 211 14.14 26.13 13.03
N PRO A 212 15.12 27.08 13.20
CA PRO A 212 16.45 26.72 13.72
C PRO A 212 16.43 26.09 15.12
N LEU A 213 15.48 26.51 15.96
CA LEU A 213 15.33 26.02 17.34
C LEU A 213 15.01 24.51 17.41
N THR A 214 14.44 23.93 16.37
CA THR A 214 14.05 22.51 16.35
C THR A 214 15.16 21.56 15.88
N ARG A 215 16.35 22.08 15.54
CA ARG A 215 17.49 21.27 15.09
C ARG A 215 17.85 20.11 16.04
N PRO A 216 17.92 20.30 17.38
CA PRO A 216 18.23 19.18 18.28
C PRO A 216 17.19 18.05 18.21
N LEU A 217 15.90 18.43 18.18
CA LEU A 217 14.80 17.45 18.08
C LEU A 217 14.86 16.68 16.77
N ARG A 218 15.12 17.38 15.64
CA ARG A 218 15.25 16.70 14.34
C ARG A 218 16.37 15.67 14.31
N LYS A 219 17.53 15.97 14.92
CA LYS A 219 18.64 15.01 15.03
C LYS A 219 18.19 13.71 15.70
N ILE A 220 17.46 13.82 16.82
CA ILE A 220 16.93 12.64 17.54
C ILE A 220 15.95 11.87 16.66
N VAL A 221 15.05 12.56 15.93
CA VAL A 221 14.09 11.91 15.04
C VAL A 221 14.81 11.18 13.90
N ILE A 222 15.83 11.78 13.30
CA ILE A 222 16.59 11.15 12.21
C ILE A 222 17.37 9.94 12.73
N GLU A 223 18.03 10.04 13.87
CA GLU A 223 18.71 8.92 14.51
C GLU A 223 17.77 7.76 14.80
N LEU A 224 16.54 8.04 15.28
CA LEU A 224 15.50 7.02 15.46
C LEU A 224 15.12 6.36 14.13
N ILE A 225 14.93 7.14 13.06
CA ILE A 225 14.60 6.61 11.73
C ILE A 225 15.71 5.70 11.21
N GLU A 226 16.96 6.12 11.33
CA GLU A 226 18.13 5.35 10.91
C GLU A 226 18.28 4.06 11.73
N THR A 227 18.03 4.10 13.03
CA THR A 227 18.05 2.92 13.91
C THR A 227 17.01 1.87 13.46
N ILE A 228 15.81 2.30 13.07
CA ILE A 228 14.76 1.39 12.59
C ILE A 228 15.10 0.78 11.23
N LYS A 229 15.89 1.47 10.40
CA LYS A 229 16.28 1.00 9.05
C LYS A 229 17.45 0.03 9.06
N THR A 230 18.26 0.01 10.12
CA THR A 230 19.52 -0.75 10.21
C THR A 230 19.32 -2.24 10.57
N ASN A 231 18.13 -2.80 10.40
CA ASN A 231 17.85 -4.22 10.61
C ASN A 231 17.89 -5.02 9.32
#